data_ca1079219720dcd11e9b8643efd876e0
#
_entry.id   ca1079219720dcd11e9b8643efd876e0
#
_cell.length_a   1.000
_cell.length_b   1.000
_cell.length_c   1.000
_cell.angle_alpha   90.00
_cell.angle_beta   90.00
_cell.angle_gamma   90.00
#
_symmetry.space_group_name_H-M   'P 1'
#
loop_
_entity.id
_entity.type
_entity.pdbx_description
1 polymer ?
#
loop_
_entity_poly.entity_id
_entity_poly.type
_entity_poly.pdbx_seq_one_letter_code
_entity_poly.pdbx_strand_id
1 'polypeptide(L)'
;MKTQKIYNLVILDASGSMESIYSQALSGVNETLATIRMAQKEHPELLQHVTLASFSAGEHFLNRIYSAMPIAEARNITREDYPLLGCTALYDAMGTCISELQQKVTHDDRVLVTIITDGYENASRTWSGTQIKSLVEELRQMGWTFTYIGADQDVEKVAGEIGVQNSLRFSANAEETQAMFAKERKSRSKFYSKMSMCLAEEEPCASMVENNDYFVDDEPKTNEPQKGGLMGKLFCKK
;
A
#
# COMPACT_ATOMS: atom_id res chain seq x y z
N MET A 1 20.66 18.12 8.33
CA MET A 1 19.25 17.63 8.35
C MET A 1 19.28 16.14 8.60
N LYS A 2 18.42 15.64 9.48
CA LYS A 2 18.24 14.20 9.69
C LYS A 2 17.57 13.63 8.45
N THR A 3 18.07 12.52 7.91
CA THR A 3 17.46 11.86 6.76
C THR A 3 16.93 10.50 7.17
N GLN A 4 15.86 10.02 6.51
CA GLN A 4 15.25 8.73 6.74
C GLN A 4 15.01 8.04 5.41
N LYS A 5 15.33 6.74 5.30
CA LYS A 5 14.96 5.97 4.12
C LYS A 5 13.52 5.51 4.19
N ILE A 6 12.84 5.62 3.06
CA ILE A 6 11.52 5.06 2.85
C ILE A 6 11.62 4.00 1.75
N TYR A 7 11.33 2.77 2.10
CA TYR A 7 11.29 1.66 1.15
C TYR A 7 9.85 1.42 0.70
N ASN A 8 9.63 1.52 -0.59
CA ASN A 8 8.35 1.27 -1.25
C ASN A 8 8.41 -0.09 -1.93
N LEU A 9 7.77 -1.10 -1.35
CA LEU A 9 7.63 -2.42 -1.95
C LEU A 9 6.28 -2.51 -2.64
N VAL A 10 6.29 -2.66 -3.96
CA VAL A 10 5.09 -2.90 -4.78
C VAL A 10 5.14 -4.33 -5.30
N ILE A 11 4.15 -5.13 -4.93
CA ILE A 11 3.96 -6.53 -5.36
C ILE A 11 2.73 -6.53 -6.28
N LEU A 12 2.97 -6.70 -7.57
CA LEU A 12 1.97 -6.60 -8.63
C LEU A 12 1.63 -7.98 -9.19
N ASP A 13 0.37 -8.34 -9.15
CA ASP A 13 -0.11 -9.56 -9.80
C ASP A 13 0.10 -9.47 -11.32
N ALA A 14 0.64 -10.54 -11.88
CA ALA A 14 0.84 -10.75 -13.30
C ALA A 14 0.17 -12.07 -13.76
N SER A 15 -0.83 -12.55 -13.03
CA SER A 15 -1.64 -13.69 -13.43
C SER A 15 -2.51 -13.37 -14.67
N GLY A 16 -3.04 -14.41 -15.30
CA GLY A 16 -3.80 -14.24 -16.54
C GLY A 16 -5.08 -13.42 -16.39
N SER A 17 -5.70 -13.35 -15.21
CA SER A 17 -6.88 -12.53 -14.94
C SER A 17 -6.63 -11.04 -15.12
N MET A 18 -5.41 -10.57 -14.83
CA MET A 18 -4.99 -9.17 -15.01
C MET A 18 -5.10 -8.65 -16.46
N GLU A 19 -5.33 -9.54 -17.45
CA GLU A 19 -5.49 -9.14 -18.86
C GLU A 19 -6.57 -8.08 -19.05
N SER A 20 -7.69 -8.20 -18.31
CA SER A 20 -8.84 -7.27 -18.42
C SER A 20 -8.51 -5.82 -18.01
N ILE A 21 -7.50 -5.62 -17.16
CA ILE A 21 -7.09 -4.32 -16.62
C ILE A 21 -5.61 -4.04 -16.88
N TYR A 22 -4.98 -4.79 -17.77
CA TYR A 22 -3.53 -4.74 -18.02
C TYR A 22 -2.99 -3.34 -18.27
N SER A 23 -3.62 -2.60 -19.19
CA SER A 23 -3.16 -1.25 -19.56
C SER A 23 -3.29 -0.27 -18.39
N GLN A 24 -4.35 -0.39 -17.60
CA GLN A 24 -4.60 0.44 -16.41
C GLN A 24 -3.63 0.09 -15.29
N ALA A 25 -3.35 -1.19 -15.07
CA ALA A 25 -2.37 -1.65 -14.09
C ALA A 25 -0.96 -1.14 -14.43
N LEU A 26 -0.54 -1.27 -15.69
CA LEU A 26 0.75 -0.77 -16.16
C LEU A 26 0.87 0.75 -16.01
N SER A 27 -0.17 1.50 -16.40
CA SER A 27 -0.22 2.96 -16.25
C SER A 27 -0.20 3.36 -14.77
N GLY A 28 -1.01 2.72 -13.94
CA GLY A 28 -1.14 3.03 -12.53
C GLY A 28 0.13 2.76 -11.72
N VAL A 29 0.85 1.68 -12.02
CA VAL A 29 2.17 1.43 -11.43
C VAL A 29 3.16 2.53 -11.84
N ASN A 30 3.14 2.98 -13.08
CA ASN A 30 3.96 4.10 -13.52
C ASN A 30 3.57 5.42 -12.85
N GLU A 31 2.29 5.64 -12.55
CA GLU A 31 1.82 6.77 -11.74
C GLU A 31 2.31 6.65 -10.29
N THR A 32 2.32 5.45 -9.73
CA THR A 32 2.90 5.18 -8.40
C THR A 32 4.39 5.54 -8.36
N LEU A 33 5.17 5.12 -9.36
CA LEU A 33 6.58 5.50 -9.50
C LEU A 33 6.76 7.03 -9.62
N ALA A 34 5.89 7.70 -10.38
CA ALA A 34 5.90 9.15 -10.51
C ALA A 34 5.59 9.85 -9.18
N THR A 35 4.63 9.33 -8.39
CA THR A 35 4.28 9.82 -7.05
C THR A 35 5.46 9.70 -6.08
N ILE A 36 6.17 8.57 -6.10
CA ILE A 36 7.37 8.38 -5.27
C ILE A 36 8.49 9.37 -5.67
N ARG A 37 8.69 9.60 -6.98
CA ARG A 37 9.66 10.61 -7.48
C ARG A 37 9.29 12.03 -7.05
N MET A 38 7.99 12.34 -7.04
CA MET A 38 7.49 13.64 -6.60
C MET A 38 7.72 13.83 -5.10
N ALA A 39 7.41 12.82 -4.30
CA ALA A 39 7.67 12.82 -2.86
C ALA A 39 9.17 13.02 -2.53
N GLN A 40 10.08 12.42 -3.30
CA GLN A 40 11.53 12.66 -3.13
C GLN A 40 11.92 14.12 -3.36
N LYS A 41 11.21 14.84 -4.24
CA LYS A 41 11.46 16.26 -4.50
C LYS A 41 10.85 17.17 -3.43
N GLU A 42 9.63 16.82 -2.98
CA GLU A 42 8.88 17.59 -1.99
C GLU A 42 9.44 17.40 -0.57
N HIS A 43 9.97 16.20 -0.29
CA HIS A 43 10.52 15.78 0.99
C HIS A 43 11.93 15.22 0.80
N PRO A 44 12.95 16.07 0.53
CA PRO A 44 14.32 15.63 0.23
C PRO A 44 15.01 14.92 1.40
N GLU A 45 14.51 15.10 2.62
CA GLU A 45 14.94 14.39 3.83
C GLU A 45 14.49 12.91 3.86
N LEU A 46 13.45 12.55 3.09
CA LEU A 46 12.94 11.19 2.93
C LEU A 46 13.57 10.53 1.70
N LEU A 47 14.61 9.73 1.91
CA LEU A 47 15.33 9.06 0.82
C LEU A 47 14.50 7.88 0.28
N GLN A 48 13.85 8.11 -0.85
CA GLN A 48 12.91 7.15 -1.45
C GLN A 48 13.64 6.03 -2.21
N HIS A 49 13.34 4.78 -1.81
CA HIS A 49 13.78 3.57 -2.50
C HIS A 49 12.56 2.78 -2.97
N VAL A 50 12.67 2.11 -4.10
CA VAL A 50 11.61 1.27 -4.65
C VAL A 50 12.08 -0.17 -4.87
N THR A 51 11.24 -1.10 -4.45
CA THR A 51 11.26 -2.50 -4.88
C THR A 51 9.97 -2.73 -5.64
N LEU A 52 10.06 -3.17 -6.88
CA LEU A 52 8.91 -3.52 -7.71
C LEU A 52 9.10 -4.93 -8.22
N ALA A 53 8.17 -5.79 -7.88
CA ALA A 53 8.12 -7.16 -8.37
C ALA A 53 6.74 -7.46 -8.95
N SER A 54 6.70 -8.14 -10.10
CA SER A 54 5.49 -8.76 -10.60
C SER A 54 5.54 -10.27 -10.37
N PHE A 55 4.39 -10.88 -10.10
CA PHE A 55 4.33 -12.29 -9.77
C PHE A 55 3.21 -13.02 -10.50
N SER A 56 3.42 -14.31 -10.71
CA SER A 56 2.42 -15.24 -11.25
C SER A 56 2.58 -16.60 -10.55
N ALA A 57 2.64 -17.70 -11.28
CA ALA A 57 2.93 -19.02 -10.72
C ALA A 57 3.95 -19.78 -11.58
N GLY A 58 4.55 -20.85 -11.02
CA GLY A 58 5.51 -21.71 -11.70
C GLY A 58 6.96 -21.47 -11.30
N GLU A 59 7.90 -21.98 -12.09
CA GLU A 59 9.33 -21.93 -11.77
C GLU A 59 9.89 -20.51 -11.70
N HIS A 60 9.36 -19.60 -12.56
CA HIS A 60 9.73 -18.19 -12.61
C HIS A 60 8.58 -17.30 -12.11
N PHE A 61 8.01 -17.68 -10.99
CA PHE A 61 6.82 -17.00 -10.44
C PHE A 61 7.03 -15.54 -10.06
N LEU A 62 8.26 -15.09 -9.88
CA LEU A 62 8.60 -13.76 -9.41
C LEU A 62 9.58 -13.06 -10.35
N ASN A 63 9.14 -11.98 -10.98
CA ASN A 63 9.97 -11.08 -11.77
C ASN A 63 10.32 -9.82 -10.96
N ARG A 64 11.60 -9.67 -10.59
CA ARG A 64 12.12 -8.53 -9.82
C ARG A 64 12.54 -7.42 -10.76
N ILE A 65 11.68 -6.43 -10.96
CA ILE A 65 11.92 -5.29 -11.85
C ILE A 65 12.89 -4.30 -11.19
N TYR A 66 12.67 -3.98 -9.90
CA TYR A 66 13.56 -3.17 -9.07
C TYR A 66 13.77 -3.82 -7.71
N SER A 67 14.93 -3.65 -7.10
CA SER A 67 15.27 -4.21 -5.80
C SER A 67 15.98 -3.19 -4.91
N ALA A 68 15.21 -2.51 -4.05
CA ALA A 68 15.68 -1.43 -3.17
C ALA A 68 16.46 -0.33 -3.92
N MET A 69 16.03 -0.03 -5.12
CA MET A 69 16.65 0.94 -6.02
C MET A 69 16.30 2.37 -5.58
N PRO A 70 17.24 3.32 -5.53
CA PRO A 70 16.90 4.73 -5.35
C PRO A 70 15.90 5.17 -6.44
N ILE A 71 14.85 5.87 -6.05
CA ILE A 71 13.76 6.21 -7.00
C ILE A 71 14.23 7.05 -8.19
N ALA A 72 15.29 7.83 -8.01
CA ALA A 72 15.87 8.63 -9.08
C ALA A 72 16.45 7.79 -10.24
N GLU A 73 16.82 6.54 -9.98
CA GLU A 73 17.37 5.60 -10.96
C GLU A 73 16.29 4.72 -11.61
N ALA A 74 15.11 4.62 -10.99
CA ALA A 74 14.01 3.82 -11.50
C ALA A 74 13.35 4.52 -12.70
N ARG A 75 13.26 3.84 -13.85
CA ARG A 75 12.48 4.30 -15.01
C ARG A 75 11.00 3.91 -14.90
N ASN A 76 10.19 4.32 -15.84
CA ASN A 76 8.86 3.75 -16.02
C ASN A 76 8.98 2.33 -16.59
N ILE A 77 8.09 1.44 -16.15
CA ILE A 77 8.03 0.07 -16.67
C ILE A 77 7.25 0.02 -18.00
N THR A 78 7.58 -0.95 -18.80
CA THR A 78 6.98 -1.21 -20.12
C THR A 78 6.25 -2.55 -20.12
N ARG A 79 5.65 -2.89 -21.26
CA ARG A 79 5.02 -4.21 -21.46
C ARG A 79 6.01 -5.37 -21.34
N GLU A 80 7.26 -5.16 -21.67
CA GLU A 80 8.32 -6.17 -21.57
C GLU A 80 8.68 -6.48 -20.13
N ASP A 81 8.55 -5.49 -19.24
CA ASP A 81 8.81 -5.66 -17.80
C ASP A 81 7.66 -6.35 -17.05
N TYR A 82 6.46 -6.41 -17.65
CA TYR A 82 5.25 -6.90 -17.01
C TYR A 82 4.52 -7.92 -17.90
N PRO A 83 5.10 -9.10 -18.15
CA PRO A 83 4.43 -10.18 -18.89
C PRO A 83 3.39 -10.86 -17.99
N LEU A 84 2.19 -11.14 -18.54
CA LEU A 84 1.16 -11.89 -17.84
C LEU A 84 1.34 -13.41 -18.06
N LEU A 85 1.29 -14.18 -16.99
CA LEU A 85 1.51 -15.64 -17.00
C LEU A 85 0.72 -16.35 -15.89
N GLY A 86 0.07 -17.45 -16.23
CA GLY A 86 -0.37 -18.49 -15.29
C GLY A 86 -1.35 -18.07 -14.20
N CYS A 87 -1.17 -18.63 -13.02
CA CYS A 87 -2.00 -18.52 -11.83
C CYS A 87 -1.41 -17.53 -10.80
N THR A 88 -2.04 -17.39 -9.63
CA THR A 88 -1.73 -16.39 -8.60
C THR A 88 -1.02 -17.03 -7.41
N ALA A 89 0.32 -16.94 -7.32
CA ALA A 89 1.11 -17.41 -6.18
C ALA A 89 1.41 -16.25 -5.21
N LEU A 90 0.36 -15.67 -4.63
CA LEU A 90 0.40 -14.45 -3.82
C LEU A 90 1.26 -14.62 -2.56
N TYR A 91 1.05 -15.73 -1.82
CA TYR A 91 1.79 -15.93 -0.57
C TYR A 91 3.28 -16.14 -0.82
N ASP A 92 3.64 -16.86 -1.86
CA ASP A 92 5.05 -17.07 -2.25
C ASP A 92 5.70 -15.73 -2.65
N ALA A 93 4.98 -14.88 -3.39
CA ALA A 93 5.45 -13.56 -3.77
C ALA A 93 5.62 -12.62 -2.56
N MET A 94 4.62 -12.56 -1.69
CA MET A 94 4.69 -11.76 -0.46
C MET A 94 5.84 -12.21 0.44
N GLY A 95 5.89 -13.49 0.79
CA GLY A 95 6.90 -14.03 1.69
C GLY A 95 8.31 -13.82 1.17
N THR A 96 8.53 -14.03 -0.13
CA THR A 96 9.84 -13.86 -0.77
C THR A 96 10.25 -12.38 -0.81
N CYS A 97 9.40 -11.50 -1.35
CA CYS A 97 9.72 -10.07 -1.48
C CYS A 97 9.93 -9.38 -0.13
N ILE A 98 9.09 -9.69 0.86
CA ILE A 98 9.16 -9.11 2.20
C ILE A 98 10.46 -9.58 2.89
N SER A 99 10.77 -10.88 2.87
CA SER A 99 12.00 -11.43 3.48
C SER A 99 13.26 -10.88 2.84
N GLU A 100 13.29 -10.71 1.51
CA GLU A 100 14.42 -10.09 0.80
C GLU A 100 14.61 -8.62 1.16
N LEU A 101 13.50 -7.87 1.30
CA LEU A 101 13.56 -6.47 1.67
C LEU A 101 13.99 -6.30 3.14
N GLN A 102 13.49 -7.15 4.03
CA GLN A 102 13.82 -7.13 5.46
C GLN A 102 15.34 -7.21 5.72
N GLN A 103 16.08 -7.92 4.87
CA GLN A 103 17.56 -7.99 4.97
C GLN A 103 18.27 -6.67 4.66
N LYS A 104 17.58 -5.70 4.06
CA LYS A 104 18.13 -4.40 3.62
C LYS A 104 17.68 -3.23 4.49
N VAL A 105 16.63 -3.43 5.27
CA VAL A 105 15.97 -2.40 6.07
C VAL A 105 16.54 -2.40 7.48
N THR A 106 16.77 -1.22 8.03
CA THR A 106 17.14 -1.01 9.43
C THR A 106 15.95 -0.54 10.26
N HIS A 107 16.07 -0.52 11.59
CA HIS A 107 14.99 -0.08 12.49
C HIS A 107 14.60 1.40 12.31
N ASP A 108 15.50 2.22 11.80
CA ASP A 108 15.26 3.64 11.55
C ASP A 108 14.52 3.89 10.23
N ASP A 109 14.50 2.90 9.34
CA ASP A 109 13.86 3.02 8.04
C ASP A 109 12.34 2.84 8.15
N ARG A 110 11.61 3.29 7.15
CA ARG A 110 10.16 3.06 7.03
C ARG A 110 9.87 2.27 5.78
N VAL A 111 8.86 1.44 5.87
CA VAL A 111 8.48 0.56 4.75
C VAL A 111 7.00 0.68 4.49
N LEU A 112 6.65 0.90 3.23
CA LEU A 112 5.29 0.82 2.71
C LEU A 112 5.22 -0.33 1.70
N VAL A 113 4.46 -1.36 2.04
CA VAL A 113 4.19 -2.52 1.18
C VAL A 113 2.82 -2.35 0.55
N THR A 114 2.75 -2.41 -0.77
CA THR A 114 1.50 -2.34 -1.53
C THR A 114 1.36 -3.60 -2.38
N ILE A 115 0.31 -4.37 -2.11
CA ILE A 115 -0.07 -5.56 -2.86
C ILE A 115 -1.22 -5.18 -3.79
N ILE A 116 -1.11 -5.51 -5.08
CA ILE A 116 -2.13 -5.24 -6.10
C ILE A 116 -2.43 -6.54 -6.83
N THR A 117 -3.68 -7.01 -6.76
CA THR A 117 -4.13 -8.26 -7.39
C THR A 117 -5.60 -8.17 -7.79
N ASP A 118 -6.00 -8.89 -8.84
CA ASP A 118 -7.40 -9.09 -9.22
C ASP A 118 -7.90 -10.51 -8.92
N GLY A 119 -7.06 -11.36 -8.32
CA GLY A 119 -7.34 -12.77 -8.09
C GLY A 119 -7.13 -13.26 -6.67
N TYR A 120 -7.71 -14.43 -6.38
CA TYR A 120 -7.45 -15.15 -5.14
C TYR A 120 -6.15 -15.93 -5.24
N GLU A 121 -5.46 -16.08 -4.10
CA GLU A 121 -4.37 -17.04 -3.94
C GLU A 121 -4.81 -18.44 -4.39
N ASN A 122 -4.03 -19.06 -5.28
CA ASN A 122 -4.37 -20.39 -5.79
C ASN A 122 -3.17 -21.27 -6.22
N ALA A 123 -1.93 -20.78 -6.03
CA ALA A 123 -0.77 -21.46 -6.61
C ALA A 123 0.50 -21.45 -5.72
N SER A 124 0.49 -20.84 -4.56
CA SER A 124 1.64 -20.82 -3.63
C SER A 124 1.96 -22.21 -3.11
N ARG A 125 3.25 -22.48 -2.92
CA ARG A 125 3.78 -23.79 -2.50
C ARG A 125 4.74 -23.71 -1.31
N THR A 126 5.36 -22.56 -1.11
CA THR A 126 6.40 -22.35 -0.11
C THR A 126 5.85 -21.66 1.13
N TRP A 127 5.00 -20.66 0.93
CA TRP A 127 4.40 -19.86 1.99
C TRP A 127 2.91 -20.16 2.13
N SER A 128 2.45 -20.30 3.37
CA SER A 128 1.04 -20.43 3.71
C SER A 128 0.47 -19.08 4.19
N GLY A 129 -0.84 -18.89 4.10
CA GLY A 129 -1.51 -17.70 4.61
C GLY A 129 -1.23 -17.43 6.09
N THR A 130 -1.13 -18.48 6.92
CA THR A 130 -0.78 -18.34 8.35
C THR A 130 0.64 -17.79 8.55
N GLN A 131 1.62 -18.26 7.75
CA GLN A 131 2.98 -17.75 7.82
C GLN A 131 3.06 -16.29 7.36
N ILE A 132 2.34 -15.94 6.28
CA ILE A 132 2.24 -14.54 5.82
C ILE A 132 1.61 -13.66 6.88
N LYS A 133 0.51 -14.11 7.50
CA LYS A 133 -0.15 -13.37 8.59
C LYS A 133 0.82 -13.07 9.72
N SER A 134 1.52 -14.08 10.23
CA SER A 134 2.50 -13.91 11.31
C SER A 134 3.61 -12.93 10.92
N LEU A 135 4.14 -13.04 9.70
CA LEU A 135 5.18 -12.15 9.19
C LEU A 135 4.69 -10.69 9.10
N VAL A 136 3.48 -10.48 8.56
CA VAL A 136 2.88 -9.14 8.44
C VAL A 136 2.62 -8.53 9.82
N GLU A 137 2.05 -9.29 10.76
CA GLU A 137 1.76 -8.83 12.12
C GLU A 137 3.05 -8.44 12.87
N GLU A 138 4.12 -9.23 12.75
CA GLU A 138 5.43 -8.92 13.34
C GLU A 138 6.01 -7.63 12.76
N LEU A 139 6.05 -7.49 11.43
CA LEU A 139 6.63 -6.32 10.77
C LEU A 139 5.81 -5.04 10.99
N ARG A 140 4.50 -5.15 11.12
CA ARG A 140 3.65 -4.02 11.52
C ARG A 140 4.04 -3.48 12.90
N GLN A 141 4.34 -4.36 13.87
CA GLN A 141 4.86 -3.94 15.18
C GLN A 141 6.22 -3.23 15.07
N MET A 142 6.99 -3.51 14.02
CA MET A 142 8.24 -2.82 13.70
C MET A 142 8.05 -1.51 12.89
N GLY A 143 6.80 -1.11 12.65
CA GLY A 143 6.46 0.14 11.95
C GLY A 143 6.36 0.01 10.42
N TRP A 144 6.28 -1.20 9.87
CA TRP A 144 5.95 -1.40 8.46
C TRP A 144 4.47 -1.14 8.21
N THR A 145 4.15 -0.50 7.12
CA THR A 145 2.78 -0.27 6.67
C THR A 145 2.46 -1.21 5.52
N PHE A 146 1.32 -1.89 5.60
CA PHE A 146 0.86 -2.81 4.57
C PHE A 146 -0.47 -2.34 4.00
N THR A 147 -0.60 -2.40 2.67
CA THR A 147 -1.83 -2.10 1.95
C THR A 147 -2.15 -3.24 0.97
N TYR A 148 -3.41 -3.63 0.90
CA TYR A 148 -3.92 -4.65 0.00
C TYR A 148 -4.99 -4.05 -0.91
N ILE A 149 -4.75 -4.09 -2.20
CA ILE A 149 -5.64 -3.57 -3.22
C ILE A 149 -6.13 -4.75 -4.06
N GLY A 150 -7.41 -5.08 -3.95
CA GLY A 150 -7.99 -6.26 -4.57
C GLY A 150 -9.18 -5.94 -5.46
N ALA A 151 -9.33 -6.71 -6.54
CA ALA A 151 -10.48 -6.63 -7.43
C ALA A 151 -11.42 -7.82 -7.25
N ASP A 152 -12.73 -7.57 -7.40
CA ASP A 152 -13.80 -8.58 -7.54
C ASP A 152 -13.83 -9.71 -6.50
N GLN A 153 -13.29 -9.46 -5.29
CA GLN A 153 -13.23 -10.41 -4.19
C GLN A 153 -13.68 -9.76 -2.88
N ASP A 154 -13.84 -10.55 -1.82
CA ASP A 154 -14.02 -10.04 -0.46
C ASP A 154 -12.67 -9.56 0.09
N VAL A 155 -12.29 -8.36 -0.34
CA VAL A 155 -10.96 -7.77 -0.10
C VAL A 155 -10.67 -7.61 1.38
N GLU A 156 -11.65 -7.19 2.18
CA GLU A 156 -11.47 -7.01 3.63
C GLU A 156 -11.19 -8.35 4.32
N LYS A 157 -11.91 -9.40 3.93
CA LYS A 157 -11.71 -10.74 4.45
C LYS A 157 -10.32 -11.28 4.07
N VAL A 158 -9.97 -11.23 2.78
CA VAL A 158 -8.67 -11.73 2.29
C VAL A 158 -7.51 -10.97 2.92
N ALA A 159 -7.59 -9.64 2.99
CA ALA A 159 -6.58 -8.82 3.67
C ALA A 159 -6.46 -9.19 5.16
N GLY A 160 -7.58 -9.37 5.86
CA GLY A 160 -7.60 -9.79 7.26
C GLY A 160 -7.00 -11.18 7.50
N GLU A 161 -7.22 -12.14 6.58
CA GLU A 161 -6.62 -13.48 6.64
C GLU A 161 -5.09 -13.46 6.58
N ILE A 162 -4.49 -12.45 5.95
CA ILE A 162 -3.04 -12.24 5.87
C ILE A 162 -2.53 -11.10 6.78
N GLY A 163 -3.34 -10.63 7.74
CA GLY A 163 -2.94 -9.62 8.73
C GLY A 163 -2.85 -8.18 8.21
N VAL A 164 -3.29 -7.90 6.97
CA VAL A 164 -3.31 -6.56 6.40
C VAL A 164 -4.60 -5.86 6.78
N GLN A 165 -4.50 -4.64 7.32
CA GLN A 165 -5.66 -3.86 7.79
C GLN A 165 -6.08 -2.76 6.81
N ASN A 166 -5.14 -2.22 6.03
CA ASN A 166 -5.47 -1.23 5.01
C ASN A 166 -5.82 -1.93 3.72
N SER A 167 -7.08 -2.02 3.39
CA SER A 167 -7.54 -2.64 2.17
C SER A 167 -8.35 -1.65 1.30
N LEU A 168 -8.28 -1.83 0.00
CA LEU A 168 -9.04 -1.07 -0.98
C LEU A 168 -9.61 -2.02 -2.03
N ARG A 169 -10.92 -2.00 -2.17
CA ARG A 169 -11.63 -2.77 -3.19
C ARG A 169 -11.87 -1.93 -4.44
N PHE A 170 -11.76 -2.56 -5.61
CA PHE A 170 -12.20 -2.00 -6.88
C PHE A 170 -12.82 -3.10 -7.75
N SER A 171 -13.49 -2.73 -8.84
CA SER A 171 -13.97 -3.68 -9.84
C SER A 171 -12.96 -3.78 -10.98
N ALA A 172 -12.74 -4.98 -11.53
CA ALA A 172 -11.75 -5.21 -12.59
C ALA A 172 -12.23 -4.66 -13.95
N ASN A 173 -12.39 -3.33 -14.02
CA ASN A 173 -12.66 -2.56 -15.25
C ASN A 173 -11.81 -1.30 -15.30
N ALA A 174 -11.74 -0.68 -16.47
CA ALA A 174 -10.83 0.44 -16.74
C ALA A 174 -11.08 1.66 -15.83
N GLU A 175 -12.34 2.04 -15.62
CA GLU A 175 -12.73 3.22 -14.86
C GLU A 175 -12.42 3.05 -13.36
N GLU A 176 -12.86 1.95 -12.77
CA GLU A 176 -12.63 1.61 -11.36
C GLU A 176 -11.14 1.43 -11.05
N THR A 177 -10.39 0.79 -11.97
CA THR A 177 -8.93 0.63 -11.82
C THR A 177 -8.24 2.00 -11.82
N GLN A 178 -8.64 2.92 -12.69
CA GLN A 178 -8.09 4.28 -12.71
C GLN A 178 -8.44 5.06 -11.43
N ALA A 179 -9.67 4.96 -10.97
CA ALA A 179 -10.12 5.58 -9.70
C ALA A 179 -9.35 5.02 -8.50
N MET A 180 -9.10 3.72 -8.48
CA MET A 180 -8.30 3.05 -7.45
C MET A 180 -6.88 3.61 -7.39
N PHE A 181 -6.17 3.71 -8.52
CA PHE A 181 -4.82 4.29 -8.56
C PHE A 181 -4.80 5.77 -8.17
N ALA A 182 -5.84 6.54 -8.50
CA ALA A 182 -5.96 7.92 -8.06
C ALA A 182 -6.11 8.03 -6.52
N LYS A 183 -6.87 7.14 -5.90
CA LYS A 183 -7.02 7.04 -4.44
C LYS A 183 -5.71 6.59 -3.78
N GLU A 184 -5.05 5.58 -4.33
CA GLU A 184 -3.75 5.10 -3.86
C GLU A 184 -2.70 6.23 -3.89
N ARG A 185 -2.60 6.98 -4.97
CA ARG A 185 -1.71 8.14 -5.11
C ARG A 185 -1.94 9.18 -4.01
N LYS A 186 -3.20 9.54 -3.76
CA LYS A 186 -3.58 10.50 -2.69
C LYS A 186 -3.14 9.99 -1.32
N SER A 187 -3.43 8.73 -1.01
CA SER A 187 -3.07 8.10 0.26
C SER A 187 -1.56 8.00 0.45
N ARG A 188 -0.83 7.66 -0.61
CA ARG A 188 0.63 7.58 -0.61
C ARG A 188 1.29 8.94 -0.39
N SER A 189 0.80 9.99 -1.03
CA SER A 189 1.29 11.36 -0.79
C SER A 189 1.06 11.82 0.65
N LYS A 190 -0.13 11.53 1.21
CA LYS A 190 -0.46 11.78 2.62
C LYS A 190 0.49 11.02 3.56
N PHE A 191 0.78 9.76 3.26
CA PHE A 191 1.74 8.95 4.01
C PHE A 191 3.11 9.62 4.07
N TYR A 192 3.67 10.09 2.95
CA TYR A 192 4.99 10.74 2.94
C TYR A 192 4.98 12.06 3.70
N SER A 193 3.93 12.87 3.56
CA SER A 193 3.81 14.12 4.34
C SER A 193 3.80 13.84 5.85
N LYS A 194 3.10 12.80 6.29
CA LYS A 194 3.08 12.34 7.69
C LYS A 194 4.48 11.90 8.15
N MET A 195 5.23 11.15 7.30
CA MET A 195 6.60 10.74 7.61
C MET A 195 7.54 11.92 7.78
N SER A 196 7.46 12.90 6.88
CA SER A 196 8.26 14.12 6.94
C SER A 196 7.99 14.92 8.22
N MET A 197 6.73 15.09 8.60
CA MET A 197 6.35 15.75 9.84
C MET A 197 6.91 15.03 11.07
N CYS A 198 6.74 13.72 11.15
CA CYS A 198 7.28 12.94 12.27
C CYS A 198 8.80 13.02 12.39
N LEU A 199 9.51 13.03 11.26
CA LEU A 199 10.96 13.17 11.25
C LEU A 199 11.41 14.55 11.75
N ALA A 200 10.63 15.60 11.47
CA ALA A 200 10.91 16.98 11.90
C ALA A 200 10.66 17.20 13.40
N GLU A 201 9.67 16.54 13.98
CA GLU A 201 9.28 16.69 15.38
C GLU A 201 10.12 15.88 16.36
N GLU A 202 11.06 15.05 15.87
CA GLU A 202 11.89 14.12 16.65
C GLU A 202 11.08 13.19 17.59
N GLU A 203 9.77 13.14 17.41
CA GLU A 203 8.91 12.27 18.20
C GLU A 203 8.96 10.84 17.62
N PRO A 204 9.02 9.80 18.50
CA PRO A 204 8.76 8.47 18.02
C PRO A 204 7.34 8.48 17.47
N CYS A 205 7.18 8.19 16.17
CA CYS A 205 5.87 8.12 15.53
C CYS A 205 5.07 6.93 16.10
N ALA A 206 4.77 7.01 17.41
CA ALA A 206 4.01 5.98 18.14
C ALA A 206 2.63 5.75 17.50
N SER A 207 2.05 6.80 16.88
CA SER A 207 0.82 6.70 16.10
C SER A 207 0.96 5.89 14.80
N MET A 208 2.17 5.51 14.42
CA MET A 208 2.42 4.73 13.20
C MET A 208 2.28 3.22 13.40
N VAL A 209 2.34 2.74 14.64
CA VAL A 209 2.12 1.33 14.96
C VAL A 209 0.69 0.89 14.60
N GLU A 210 -0.25 1.84 14.49
CA GLU A 210 -1.65 1.60 14.13
C GLU A 210 -2.07 2.34 12.84
N ASN A 211 -1.27 2.28 11.76
CA ASN A 211 -1.67 2.86 10.47
C ASN A 211 -2.79 2.03 9.80
N ASN A 212 -3.99 2.08 10.39
CA ASN A 212 -5.21 1.48 9.83
C ASN A 212 -6.02 2.50 9.02
N ASP A 213 -5.46 3.68 8.80
CA ASP A 213 -6.13 4.84 8.18
C ASP A 213 -5.54 5.23 6.81
N TYR A 214 -4.73 4.35 6.20
CA TYR A 214 -4.03 4.66 4.96
C TYR A 214 -4.97 5.11 3.83
N PHE A 215 -6.13 4.46 3.68
CA PHE A 215 -7.12 4.78 2.66
C PHE A 215 -8.27 5.67 3.15
N VAL A 216 -8.23 6.13 4.40
CA VAL A 216 -9.28 7.00 4.94
C VAL A 216 -9.10 8.42 4.39
N ASP A 217 -10.15 8.95 3.77
CA ASP A 217 -10.18 10.36 3.39
C ASP A 217 -10.31 11.23 4.64
N ASP A 218 -9.54 12.34 4.69
CA ASP A 218 -9.78 13.38 5.68
C ASP A 218 -11.10 14.07 5.33
N GLU A 219 -12.21 13.61 5.87
CA GLU A 219 -13.43 14.38 5.83
C GLU A 219 -13.16 15.68 6.61
N PRO A 220 -13.46 16.86 6.02
CA PRO A 220 -13.44 18.10 6.79
C PRO A 220 -14.41 17.90 7.96
N LYS A 221 -13.91 17.99 9.21
CA LYS A 221 -14.79 18.02 10.38
C LYS A 221 -15.78 19.17 10.16
N THR A 222 -16.98 18.86 9.70
CA THR A 222 -18.07 19.79 9.66
C THR A 222 -18.35 20.16 11.11
N ASN A 223 -17.94 21.38 11.50
CA ASN A 223 -18.38 21.96 12.75
C ASN A 223 -19.89 22.13 12.66
N GLU A 224 -20.65 21.14 13.09
CA GLU A 224 -22.06 21.35 13.38
C GLU A 224 -22.13 22.36 14.53
N PRO A 225 -22.80 23.50 14.34
CA PRO A 225 -23.01 24.43 15.44
C PRO A 225 -23.88 23.72 16.48
N GLN A 226 -23.34 23.58 17.70
CA GLN A 226 -24.12 23.14 18.85
C GLN A 226 -25.36 24.02 18.95
N LYS A 227 -26.53 23.48 18.62
CA LYS A 227 -27.82 24.10 18.91
C LYS A 227 -27.95 24.18 20.42
N GLY A 228 -27.69 25.38 20.96
CA GLY A 228 -27.96 25.71 22.33
C GLY A 228 -29.43 25.44 22.65
N GLY A 229 -29.69 24.47 23.48
CA GLY A 229 -31.02 24.19 24.01
C GLY A 229 -31.50 25.36 24.89
N LEU A 230 -32.39 26.15 24.34
CA LEU A 230 -33.15 27.14 25.12
C LEU A 230 -34.17 26.38 25.98
N MET A 231 -33.90 26.29 27.27
CA MET A 231 -34.83 25.80 28.27
C MET A 231 -36.02 26.79 28.42
N GLY A 232 -37.11 26.51 27.70
CA GLY A 232 -38.37 27.21 27.92
C GLY A 232 -39.00 26.78 29.26
N LYS A 233 -38.94 27.64 30.28
CA LYS A 233 -39.76 27.49 31.50
C LYS A 233 -41.23 27.72 31.12
N LEU A 234 -42.01 26.68 31.15
CA LEU A 234 -43.48 26.81 31.13
C LEU A 234 -43.98 26.88 32.57
N PHE A 235 -44.42 28.06 32.96
CA PHE A 235 -45.22 28.29 34.17
C PHE A 235 -46.63 27.74 33.95
N CYS A 236 -47.06 26.83 34.81
CA CYS A 236 -48.45 26.43 34.92
C CYS A 236 -49.09 27.27 36.04
N LYS A 237 -50.09 28.07 35.73
CA LYS A 237 -51.06 28.65 36.69
C LYS A 237 -52.46 28.20 36.33
N LYS A 238 -53.08 27.66 37.34
CA LYS A 238 -54.45 27.29 37.66
C LYS A 238 -54.95 25.95 37.15
#